data_49c27dddee083572b77e635f06be7cd0
#
_entry.id   49c27dddee083572b77e635f06be7cd0
#
_cell.length_a   1.000
_cell.length_b   1.000
_cell.length_c   1.000
_cell.angle_alpha   90.00
_cell.angle_beta   90.00
_cell.angle_gamma   90.00
#
_symmetry.space_group_name_H-M   'P 1'
#
loop_
_entity.id
_entity.type
_entity.pdbx_description
1 polymer ?
#
loop_
_entity_poly.entity_id
_entity_poly.type
_entity_poly.pdbx_seq_one_letter_code
_entity_poly.pdbx_strand_id
1 'polypeptide(L)'
;MCGIIAVLRGREYEENLSSERILPRFNSAVTFLQSTLEDHEDFSEQITQAGELLSEIEKELRTVPGIGMLVFDRSSALAIQGEILRANEALQAIDRRLDHLSIDLEQLNSCLLGVRDSMWAIERDHLRTAEAIIDLAGGTPDPNALPGLMSIQTALSALDRLEVRGRDSAGIEVFVANHNLPASALEGSRFKDLILRSGAIRDCGTHIAFVYKNAAEIGDLGDNSKVIRAAIRRDEVLREALLSPESTVTVLGHTRWASVGVISEANAHPVDSQEATHGDEQYVSAVLNGDIDNYMDLTELAKLDIPAEITTDAKVIPALISRQLTSTVSDLEAFRATVSTFEGSMAIASHNAAQPHKLSLALRGSGQAIYVGLADNSYVVASEPYGVIENASEWIRMDGEKPADPDNPISSAGQIIQLDAAKAGDLEGITRIAYDGTELPVEQNEITTSDITTRDIDRGDAPHFLPKEIHEAPESVHKTLRGRIIEVE
;
A
#
# COMPACT_ATOMS: atom_id res chain seq x y z
N MET A 1 -12.55 12.53 -5.00
CA MET A 1 -11.70 11.46 -5.61
C MET A 1 -11.50 10.39 -4.56
N CYS A 2 -11.52 9.14 -4.96
CA CYS A 2 -11.35 7.99 -4.08
C CYS A 2 -9.89 7.54 -3.98
N GLY A 3 -9.57 6.61 -3.05
CA GLY A 3 -8.24 6.03 -2.92
C GLY A 3 -8.31 4.50 -2.97
N ILE A 4 -7.58 3.87 -3.90
CA ILE A 4 -7.38 2.43 -3.99
C ILE A 4 -6.07 2.07 -3.31
N ILE A 5 -6.07 0.98 -2.55
CA ILE A 5 -4.89 0.28 -2.06
C ILE A 5 -5.06 -1.22 -2.24
N ALA A 6 -4.02 -1.92 -2.67
CA ALA A 6 -3.95 -3.37 -2.60
C ALA A 6 -2.52 -3.83 -2.28
N VAL A 7 -2.42 -4.95 -1.58
CA VAL A 7 -1.15 -5.60 -1.26
C VAL A 7 -1.23 -7.05 -1.68
N LEU A 8 -0.35 -7.45 -2.59
CA LEU A 8 -0.17 -8.83 -3.03
C LEU A 8 1.25 -9.27 -2.69
N ARG A 9 1.40 -10.21 -1.78
CA ARG A 9 2.69 -10.65 -1.26
C ARG A 9 3.04 -12.06 -1.74
N GLY A 10 4.31 -12.23 -2.12
CA GLY A 10 4.91 -13.54 -2.39
C GLY A 10 5.12 -14.32 -1.09
N ARG A 11 5.50 -15.58 -1.22
CA ARG A 11 5.61 -16.53 -0.11
C ARG A 11 7.04 -16.81 0.33
N GLU A 12 8.00 -16.58 -0.55
CA GLU A 12 9.41 -16.82 -0.26
C GLU A 12 10.02 -15.62 0.46
N TYR A 13 10.67 -15.87 1.58
CA TYR A 13 11.40 -14.86 2.34
C TYR A 13 12.86 -15.30 2.46
N GLU A 14 13.76 -14.33 2.37
CA GLU A 14 15.17 -14.55 2.69
C GLU A 14 15.35 -14.91 4.17
N GLU A 15 16.57 -15.36 4.53
CA GLU A 15 16.91 -15.76 5.88
C GLU A 15 16.62 -14.67 6.93
N ASN A 16 16.37 -15.10 8.17
CA ASN A 16 16.13 -14.20 9.30
C ASN A 16 17.23 -13.14 9.44
N LEU A 17 16.85 -11.88 9.45
CA LEU A 17 17.76 -10.78 9.73
C LEU A 17 18.11 -10.79 11.23
N SER A 18 19.39 -10.60 11.56
CA SER A 18 19.86 -10.52 12.95
C SER A 18 20.37 -9.13 13.30
N SER A 19 20.20 -8.75 14.56
CA SER A 19 20.74 -7.51 15.11
C SER A 19 22.26 -7.43 15.07
N GLU A 20 22.94 -8.57 15.11
CA GLU A 20 24.42 -8.65 14.97
C GLU A 20 24.90 -8.14 13.60
N ARG A 21 24.06 -8.21 12.58
CA ARG A 21 24.32 -7.64 11.25
C ARG A 21 24.01 -6.14 11.18
N ILE A 22 22.96 -5.68 11.83
CA ILE A 22 22.46 -4.29 11.72
C ILE A 22 23.18 -3.33 12.67
N LEU A 23 23.25 -3.65 13.97
CA LEU A 23 23.75 -2.72 14.99
C LEU A 23 25.19 -2.25 14.79
N PRO A 24 26.17 -3.13 14.42
CA PRO A 24 27.54 -2.65 14.16
C PRO A 24 27.62 -1.68 12.98
N ARG A 25 26.85 -1.91 11.92
CA ARG A 25 26.81 -1.04 10.74
C ARG A 25 26.15 0.30 11.08
N PHE A 26 25.07 0.28 11.87
CA PHE A 26 24.42 1.49 12.36
C PHE A 26 25.37 2.33 13.21
N ASN A 27 26.05 1.69 14.17
CA ASN A 27 27.06 2.35 14.99
C ASN A 27 28.20 2.96 14.13
N SER A 28 28.64 2.26 13.08
CA SER A 28 29.64 2.80 12.14
C SER A 28 29.13 4.04 11.41
N ALA A 29 27.88 4.02 10.94
CA ALA A 29 27.27 5.19 10.30
C ALA A 29 27.19 6.39 11.25
N VAL A 30 26.79 6.17 12.51
CA VAL A 30 26.77 7.23 13.54
C VAL A 30 28.18 7.75 13.82
N THR A 31 29.18 6.86 13.87
CA THR A 31 30.59 7.25 14.07
C THR A 31 31.08 8.13 12.92
N PHE A 32 30.75 7.81 11.68
CA PHE A 32 31.07 8.67 10.53
C PHE A 32 30.42 10.05 10.66
N LEU A 33 29.16 10.13 11.06
CA LEU A 33 28.49 11.43 11.30
C LEU A 33 29.17 12.23 12.43
N GLN A 34 29.63 11.58 13.50
CA GLN A 34 30.31 12.24 14.61
C GLN A 34 31.72 12.71 14.20
N SER A 35 32.47 11.91 13.43
CA SER A 35 33.83 12.27 13.00
C SER A 35 33.85 13.48 12.05
N THR A 36 32.76 13.75 11.33
CA THR A 36 32.63 14.98 10.51
C THR A 36 32.76 16.26 11.35
N LEU A 37 32.54 16.18 12.66
CA LEU A 37 32.65 17.32 13.56
C LEU A 37 34.11 17.61 13.97
N GLU A 38 35.01 16.67 13.81
CA GLU A 38 36.40 16.74 14.25
C GLU A 38 37.36 17.14 13.10
N ASP A 39 37.12 16.69 11.86
CA ASP A 39 38.00 16.90 10.72
C ASP A 39 37.32 17.69 9.57
N HIS A 40 38.11 18.50 8.85
CA HIS A 40 37.62 19.37 7.78
C HIS A 40 37.89 18.81 6.37
N GLU A 41 38.87 17.92 6.21
CA GLU A 41 39.30 17.49 4.89
C GLU A 41 38.41 16.40 4.27
N ASP A 42 37.80 15.52 5.12
CA ASP A 42 37.02 14.36 4.66
C ASP A 42 35.51 14.48 4.93
N PHE A 43 35.02 15.69 5.18
CA PHE A 43 33.64 15.96 5.61
C PHE A 43 32.58 15.35 4.68
N SER A 44 32.73 15.56 3.36
CA SER A 44 31.75 15.05 2.37
C SER A 44 31.80 13.52 2.23
N GLU A 45 32.98 12.92 2.30
CA GLU A 45 33.16 11.48 2.18
C GLU A 45 32.53 10.75 3.36
N GLN A 46 32.74 11.24 4.58
CA GLN A 46 32.18 10.65 5.79
C GLN A 46 30.64 10.68 5.80
N ILE A 47 30.03 11.80 5.36
CA ILE A 47 28.56 11.89 5.24
C ILE A 47 28.02 10.92 4.17
N THR A 48 28.74 10.80 3.05
CA THR A 48 28.37 9.86 1.99
C THR A 48 28.41 8.41 2.50
N GLN A 49 29.50 8.01 3.19
CA GLN A 49 29.63 6.67 3.76
C GLN A 49 28.55 6.38 4.82
N ALA A 50 28.22 7.37 5.65
CA ALA A 50 27.12 7.23 6.61
C ALA A 50 25.77 7.05 5.88
N GLY A 51 25.53 7.81 4.84
CA GLY A 51 24.31 7.74 4.03
C GLY A 51 24.13 6.39 3.32
N GLU A 52 25.20 5.86 2.74
CA GLU A 52 25.21 4.55 2.10
C GLU A 52 24.87 3.44 3.10
N LEU A 53 25.52 3.41 4.27
CA LEU A 53 25.23 2.43 5.31
C LEU A 53 23.78 2.52 5.83
N LEU A 54 23.28 3.73 6.06
CA LEU A 54 21.91 3.93 6.55
C LEU A 54 20.89 3.54 5.50
N SER A 55 21.15 3.82 4.22
CA SER A 55 20.28 3.40 3.12
C SER A 55 20.22 1.87 2.98
N GLU A 56 21.34 1.18 3.13
CA GLU A 56 21.36 -0.28 3.13
C GLU A 56 20.61 -0.87 4.33
N ILE A 57 20.83 -0.33 5.54
CA ILE A 57 20.12 -0.74 6.75
C ILE A 57 18.62 -0.52 6.60
N GLU A 58 18.21 0.62 6.06
CA GLU A 58 16.82 0.96 5.82
C GLU A 58 16.15 -0.06 4.89
N LYS A 59 16.80 -0.41 3.78
CA LYS A 59 16.30 -1.42 2.83
C LYS A 59 16.13 -2.80 3.47
N GLU A 60 17.09 -3.22 4.30
CA GLU A 60 17.01 -4.50 5.02
C GLU A 60 15.90 -4.49 6.07
N LEU A 61 15.71 -3.40 6.81
CA LEU A 61 14.66 -3.27 7.82
C LEU A 61 13.25 -3.19 7.23
N ARG A 62 13.11 -2.76 5.99
CA ARG A 62 11.84 -2.69 5.26
C ARG A 62 11.24 -4.06 4.95
N THR A 63 12.06 -5.11 4.89
CA THR A 63 11.66 -6.48 4.54
C THR A 63 10.88 -7.18 5.66
N VAL A 64 10.20 -8.30 5.34
CA VAL A 64 9.54 -9.12 6.38
C VAL A 64 10.51 -9.61 7.44
N PRO A 65 11.71 -10.14 7.11
CA PRO A 65 12.72 -10.47 8.12
C PRO A 65 13.16 -9.26 8.97
N GLY A 66 13.30 -8.08 8.36
CA GLY A 66 13.68 -6.84 9.05
C GLY A 66 12.63 -6.40 10.07
N ILE A 67 11.38 -6.30 9.65
CA ILE A 67 10.26 -6.01 10.55
C ILE A 67 10.14 -7.12 11.62
N GLY A 68 10.35 -8.39 11.24
CA GLY A 68 10.36 -9.52 12.17
C GLY A 68 11.41 -9.36 13.28
N MET A 69 12.62 -8.95 12.95
CA MET A 69 13.65 -8.64 13.95
C MET A 69 13.17 -7.56 14.93
N LEU A 70 12.56 -6.47 14.43
CA LEU A 70 12.06 -5.38 15.28
C LEU A 70 10.87 -5.82 16.17
N VAL A 71 10.03 -6.73 15.69
CA VAL A 71 8.87 -7.27 16.41
C VAL A 71 9.29 -8.25 17.50
N PHE A 72 10.20 -9.19 17.19
CA PHE A 72 10.54 -10.30 18.08
C PHE A 72 11.73 -10.02 19.00
N ASP A 73 12.65 -9.13 18.60
CA ASP A 73 13.79 -8.71 19.42
C ASP A 73 13.64 -7.26 19.88
N ARG A 74 12.88 -7.07 20.96
CA ARG A 74 12.66 -5.75 21.58
C ARG A 74 13.95 -5.07 22.06
N SER A 75 14.97 -5.84 22.42
CA SER A 75 16.27 -5.28 22.86
C SER A 75 17.00 -4.63 21.70
N SER A 76 16.96 -5.25 20.54
CA SER A 76 17.54 -4.70 19.31
C SER A 76 16.76 -3.49 18.78
N ALA A 77 15.43 -3.52 18.85
CA ALA A 77 14.61 -2.34 18.50
C ALA A 77 14.95 -1.13 19.39
N LEU A 78 15.11 -1.33 20.70
CA LEU A 78 15.55 -0.27 21.62
C LEU A 78 16.98 0.21 21.36
N ALA A 79 17.89 -0.70 21.00
CA ALA A 79 19.26 -0.32 20.64
C ALA A 79 19.29 0.54 19.37
N ILE A 80 18.49 0.19 18.34
CA ILE A 80 18.33 1.00 17.12
C ILE A 80 17.77 2.39 17.47
N GLN A 81 16.78 2.49 18.35
CA GLN A 81 16.28 3.80 18.82
C GLN A 81 17.37 4.63 19.47
N GLY A 82 18.25 3.99 20.25
CA GLY A 82 19.42 4.65 20.84
C GLY A 82 20.40 5.20 19.78
N GLU A 83 20.68 4.42 18.73
CA GLU A 83 21.53 4.88 17.63
C GLU A 83 20.88 6.02 16.82
N ILE A 84 19.57 6.00 16.64
CA ILE A 84 18.81 7.10 16.02
C ILE A 84 18.97 8.39 16.80
N LEU A 85 18.87 8.35 18.13
CA LEU A 85 19.07 9.54 18.95
C LEU A 85 20.48 10.11 18.79
N ARG A 86 21.51 9.26 18.81
CA ARG A 86 22.91 9.66 18.60
C ARG A 86 23.13 10.27 17.20
N ALA A 87 22.55 9.68 16.17
CA ALA A 87 22.62 10.20 14.80
C ALA A 87 21.95 11.57 14.68
N ASN A 88 20.77 11.75 15.28
CA ASN A 88 20.06 13.03 15.28
C ASN A 88 20.84 14.12 16.01
N GLU A 89 21.51 13.82 17.12
CA GLU A 89 22.41 14.76 17.82
C GLU A 89 23.59 15.17 16.92
N ALA A 90 24.20 14.21 16.22
CA ALA A 90 25.29 14.49 15.27
C ALA A 90 24.80 15.36 14.10
N LEU A 91 23.64 15.05 13.50
CA LEU A 91 23.06 15.83 12.41
C LEU A 91 22.74 17.28 12.83
N GLN A 92 22.21 17.49 14.05
CA GLN A 92 22.01 18.85 14.56
C GLN A 92 23.32 19.62 14.78
N ALA A 93 24.39 18.94 15.19
CA ALA A 93 25.69 19.57 15.33
C ALA A 93 26.31 19.90 13.97
N ILE A 94 26.12 19.01 12.97
CA ILE A 94 26.52 19.26 11.57
C ILE A 94 25.79 20.47 11.02
N ASP A 95 24.45 20.56 11.20
CA ASP A 95 23.67 21.72 10.73
C ASP A 95 24.20 23.04 11.30
N ARG A 96 24.44 23.10 12.62
CA ARG A 96 25.01 24.32 13.26
C ARG A 96 26.37 24.70 12.70
N ARG A 97 27.18 23.70 12.32
CA ARG A 97 28.51 23.95 11.72
C ARG A 97 28.38 24.48 10.30
N LEU A 98 27.46 23.92 9.50
CA LEU A 98 27.22 24.34 8.11
C LEU A 98 26.73 25.77 8.01
N ASP A 99 25.99 26.27 9.01
CA ASP A 99 25.54 27.68 9.04
C ASP A 99 26.70 28.68 9.06
N HIS A 100 27.91 28.23 9.43
CA HIS A 100 29.12 29.07 9.53
C HIS A 100 30.15 28.81 8.41
N LEU A 101 29.90 27.87 7.49
CA LEU A 101 30.84 27.53 6.42
C LEU A 101 30.46 28.20 5.09
N SER A 102 31.44 28.77 4.42
CA SER A 102 31.29 29.35 3.08
C SER A 102 31.80 28.36 2.01
N ILE A 103 31.16 27.20 1.91
CA ILE A 103 31.51 26.12 0.96
C ILE A 103 30.35 25.94 -0.01
N ASP A 104 30.62 25.37 -1.19
CA ASP A 104 29.56 24.89 -2.09
C ASP A 104 28.82 23.73 -1.42
N LEU A 105 27.60 24.01 -0.97
CA LEU A 105 26.81 23.13 -0.13
C LEU A 105 25.83 22.24 -0.94
N GLU A 106 25.76 22.35 -2.27
CA GLU A 106 24.72 21.68 -3.05
C GLU A 106 24.85 20.14 -3.00
N GLN A 107 26.06 19.64 -3.26
CA GLN A 107 26.33 18.19 -3.18
C GLN A 107 26.21 17.65 -1.75
N LEU A 108 26.71 18.43 -0.79
CA LEU A 108 26.63 18.07 0.63
C LEU A 108 25.19 18.03 1.15
N ASN A 109 24.35 18.98 0.77
CA ASN A 109 22.94 18.99 1.11
C ASN A 109 22.20 17.77 0.56
N SER A 110 22.55 17.29 -0.64
CA SER A 110 21.99 16.07 -1.21
C SER A 110 22.33 14.84 -0.37
N CYS A 111 23.61 14.68 0.03
CA CYS A 111 24.04 13.57 0.91
C CYS A 111 23.33 13.62 2.27
N LEU A 112 23.24 14.80 2.89
CA LEU A 112 22.55 14.99 4.17
C LEU A 112 21.04 14.71 4.06
N LEU A 113 20.44 15.02 2.91
CA LEU A 113 19.04 14.69 2.67
C LEU A 113 18.85 13.18 2.69
N GLY A 114 19.68 12.41 1.97
CA GLY A 114 19.62 10.94 1.98
C GLY A 114 19.81 10.33 3.37
N VAL A 115 20.75 10.87 4.17
CA VAL A 115 20.92 10.46 5.59
C VAL A 115 19.64 10.68 6.39
N ARG A 116 19.02 11.87 6.27
CA ARG A 116 17.78 12.20 7.00
C ARG A 116 16.61 11.34 6.55
N ASP A 117 16.49 11.05 5.27
CA ASP A 117 15.42 10.23 4.73
C ASP A 117 15.54 8.79 5.22
N SER A 118 16.75 8.20 5.20
CA SER A 118 16.99 6.86 5.75
C SER A 118 16.71 6.80 7.25
N MET A 119 17.17 7.80 8.01
CA MET A 119 16.90 7.89 9.44
C MET A 119 15.41 8.00 9.75
N TRP A 120 14.69 8.83 9.00
CA TRP A 120 13.25 8.98 9.10
C TRP A 120 12.54 7.65 8.84
N ALA A 121 12.88 6.99 7.73
CA ALA A 121 12.25 5.72 7.35
C ALA A 121 12.48 4.65 8.43
N ILE A 122 13.72 4.52 8.98
CA ILE A 122 13.99 3.58 10.06
C ILE A 122 13.14 3.88 11.30
N GLU A 123 13.04 5.15 11.72
CA GLU A 123 12.31 5.56 12.91
C GLU A 123 10.79 5.52 12.69
N ARG A 124 10.32 6.17 11.64
CA ARG A 124 8.89 6.48 11.44
C ARG A 124 8.16 5.46 10.58
N ASP A 125 8.85 4.77 9.70
CA ASP A 125 8.21 3.75 8.89
C ASP A 125 8.42 2.35 9.50
N HIS A 126 9.66 1.93 9.80
CA HIS A 126 9.92 0.55 10.19
C HIS A 126 9.67 0.27 11.68
N LEU A 127 10.21 1.09 12.60
CA LEU A 127 9.96 0.90 14.05
C LEU A 127 8.48 1.10 14.37
N ARG A 128 7.83 2.13 13.79
CA ARG A 128 6.38 2.37 13.96
C ARG A 128 5.55 1.22 13.38
N THR A 129 5.93 0.67 12.22
CA THR A 129 5.25 -0.49 11.63
C THR A 129 5.38 -1.72 12.51
N ALA A 130 6.56 -1.99 13.09
CA ALA A 130 6.73 -3.08 14.03
C ALA A 130 5.84 -2.94 15.28
N GLU A 131 5.77 -1.74 15.87
CA GLU A 131 4.88 -1.45 16.99
C GLU A 131 3.39 -1.55 16.62
N ALA A 132 3.03 -1.07 15.43
CA ALA A 132 1.67 -1.17 14.92
C ALA A 132 1.22 -2.62 14.65
N ILE A 133 2.13 -3.49 14.22
CA ILE A 133 1.88 -4.93 14.06
C ILE A 133 1.68 -5.59 15.43
N ILE A 134 2.49 -5.26 16.42
CA ILE A 134 2.35 -5.77 17.80
C ILE A 134 0.99 -5.33 18.38
N ASP A 135 0.59 -4.08 18.16
CA ASP A 135 -0.73 -3.59 18.58
C ASP A 135 -1.86 -4.32 17.85
N LEU A 136 -1.76 -4.49 16.53
CA LEU A 136 -2.77 -5.16 15.71
C LEU A 136 -2.96 -6.63 16.11
N ALA A 137 -1.87 -7.31 16.45
CA ALA A 137 -1.89 -8.68 16.96
C ALA A 137 -2.43 -8.79 18.41
N GLY A 138 -2.47 -7.68 19.15
CA GLY A 138 -2.81 -7.65 20.58
C GLY A 138 -1.66 -8.11 21.48
N GLY A 139 -0.43 -8.11 20.99
CA GLY A 139 0.79 -8.56 21.64
C GLY A 139 1.79 -9.06 20.60
N THR A 140 2.87 -9.72 21.02
CA THR A 140 3.82 -10.34 20.09
C THR A 140 3.11 -11.39 19.23
N PRO A 141 3.09 -11.25 17.89
CA PRO A 141 2.40 -12.18 17.01
C PRO A 141 3.11 -13.55 16.96
N ASP A 142 2.39 -14.56 16.46
CA ASP A 142 3.02 -15.79 15.97
C ASP A 142 3.89 -15.45 14.72
N PRO A 143 5.08 -16.05 14.58
CA PRO A 143 5.92 -15.83 13.41
C PRO A 143 5.24 -16.10 12.07
N ASN A 144 4.36 -17.12 11.99
CA ASN A 144 3.62 -17.44 10.78
C ASN A 144 2.62 -16.33 10.40
N ALA A 145 2.09 -15.61 11.38
CA ALA A 145 1.14 -14.52 11.15
C ALA A 145 1.81 -13.21 10.69
N LEU A 146 3.13 -13.06 10.89
CA LEU A 146 3.84 -11.81 10.63
C LEU A 146 3.68 -11.31 9.18
N PRO A 147 3.86 -12.11 8.13
CA PRO A 147 3.73 -11.63 6.76
C PRO A 147 2.32 -11.11 6.45
N GLY A 148 1.30 -11.81 6.93
CA GLY A 148 -0.10 -11.40 6.79
C GLY A 148 -0.40 -10.10 7.54
N LEU A 149 0.05 -9.99 8.78
CA LEU A 149 -0.09 -8.77 9.58
C LEU A 149 0.65 -7.59 8.95
N MET A 150 1.82 -7.82 8.35
CA MET A 150 2.56 -6.78 7.62
C MET A 150 1.78 -6.31 6.39
N SER A 151 1.16 -7.20 5.62
CA SER A 151 0.31 -6.82 4.48
C SER A 151 -0.90 -5.99 4.93
N ILE A 152 -1.55 -6.39 6.03
CA ILE A 152 -2.67 -5.64 6.62
C ILE A 152 -2.20 -4.26 7.12
N GLN A 153 -1.06 -4.19 7.81
CA GLN A 153 -0.51 -2.94 8.31
C GLN A 153 -0.12 -2.00 7.16
N THR A 154 0.51 -2.50 6.10
CA THR A 154 0.82 -1.74 4.88
C THR A 154 -0.45 -1.12 4.29
N ALA A 155 -1.50 -1.91 4.15
CA ALA A 155 -2.78 -1.41 3.63
C ALA A 155 -3.43 -0.37 4.54
N LEU A 156 -3.37 -0.54 5.87
CA LEU A 156 -3.91 0.42 6.85
C LEU A 156 -3.13 1.74 6.83
N SER A 157 -1.80 1.71 6.75
CA SER A 157 -0.97 2.91 6.63
C SER A 157 -1.27 3.69 5.34
N ALA A 158 -1.38 2.98 4.22
CA ALA A 158 -1.72 3.59 2.95
C ALA A 158 -3.15 4.15 2.94
N LEU A 159 -4.11 3.43 3.54
CA LEU A 159 -5.50 3.87 3.66
C LEU A 159 -5.59 5.20 4.43
N ASP A 160 -4.87 5.33 5.54
CA ASP A 160 -4.82 6.56 6.35
C ASP A 160 -4.32 7.75 5.52
N ARG A 161 -3.28 7.57 4.71
CA ARG A 161 -2.77 8.60 3.80
C ARG A 161 -3.74 8.95 2.68
N LEU A 162 -4.48 7.95 2.17
CA LEU A 162 -5.44 8.11 1.08
C LEU A 162 -6.77 8.72 1.56
N GLU A 163 -7.05 8.80 2.86
CA GLU A 163 -8.27 9.45 3.39
C GLU A 163 -8.39 10.94 3.01
N VAL A 164 -7.30 11.61 2.64
CA VAL A 164 -7.35 12.96 2.05
C VAL A 164 -8.14 13.01 0.75
N ARG A 165 -8.29 11.86 0.07
CA ARG A 165 -9.03 11.71 -1.19
C ARG A 165 -10.50 11.35 -1.00
N GLY A 166 -10.85 10.64 0.08
CA GLY A 166 -12.22 10.22 0.34
C GLY A 166 -12.43 9.91 1.82
N ARG A 167 -13.34 10.63 2.47
CA ARG A 167 -13.62 10.52 3.91
C ARG A 167 -15.01 9.99 4.23
N ASP A 168 -15.86 9.80 3.22
CA ASP A 168 -17.25 9.41 3.42
C ASP A 168 -17.36 7.97 3.94
N SER A 169 -16.53 7.10 3.44
CA SER A 169 -16.38 5.73 3.93
C SER A 169 -15.03 5.13 3.54
N ALA A 170 -14.64 4.11 4.26
CA ALA A 170 -13.47 3.29 3.92
C ALA A 170 -13.77 1.81 4.20
N GLY A 171 -13.01 0.93 3.56
CA GLY A 171 -13.07 -0.49 3.82
C GLY A 171 -11.81 -1.22 3.40
N ILE A 172 -11.59 -2.34 4.07
CA ILE A 172 -10.52 -3.29 3.78
C ILE A 172 -11.13 -4.69 3.73
N GLU A 173 -10.71 -5.46 2.74
CA GLU A 173 -10.86 -6.90 2.68
C GLU A 173 -9.50 -7.56 2.85
N VAL A 174 -9.43 -8.49 3.79
CA VAL A 174 -8.27 -9.35 4.04
C VAL A 174 -8.62 -10.74 3.55
N PHE A 175 -8.02 -11.16 2.46
CA PHE A 175 -8.22 -12.48 1.88
C PHE A 175 -7.08 -13.40 2.28
N VAL A 176 -7.41 -14.47 3.02
CA VAL A 176 -6.44 -15.44 3.53
C VAL A 176 -6.63 -16.77 2.80
N ALA A 177 -5.63 -17.17 2.04
CA ALA A 177 -5.57 -18.47 1.39
C ALA A 177 -4.87 -19.48 2.30
N ASN A 178 -5.25 -20.77 2.24
CA ASN A 178 -4.66 -21.88 3.00
C ASN A 178 -4.69 -21.68 4.54
N HIS A 179 -5.81 -21.21 5.05
CA HIS A 179 -5.98 -20.77 6.45
C HIS A 179 -6.08 -21.89 7.50
N ASN A 180 -6.30 -23.13 7.13
CA ASN A 180 -6.42 -24.30 8.05
C ASN A 180 -7.42 -24.15 9.21
N LEU A 181 -8.41 -23.24 9.11
CA LEU A 181 -9.46 -23.10 10.11
C LEU A 181 -10.33 -24.35 10.17
N PRO A 182 -10.73 -24.81 11.38
CA PRO A 182 -11.65 -25.92 11.52
C PRO A 182 -13.06 -25.52 11.05
N ALA A 183 -13.83 -26.47 10.51
CA ALA A 183 -15.20 -26.21 10.05
C ALA A 183 -16.10 -25.57 11.13
N SER A 184 -15.86 -25.84 12.42
CA SER A 184 -16.58 -25.22 13.53
C SER A 184 -16.31 -23.71 13.69
N ALA A 185 -15.21 -23.19 13.16
CA ALA A 185 -14.91 -21.77 13.15
C ALA A 185 -15.61 -21.03 11.98
N LEU A 186 -16.10 -21.78 10.99
CA LEU A 186 -16.73 -21.26 9.77
C LEU A 186 -18.27 -21.16 9.89
N GLU A 187 -18.79 -21.08 11.10
CA GLU A 187 -20.21 -20.98 11.38
C GLU A 187 -20.59 -19.65 12.04
N GLY A 188 -21.78 -19.13 11.75
CA GLY A 188 -22.31 -17.94 12.43
C GLY A 188 -22.96 -16.92 11.48
N SER A 189 -23.46 -15.84 12.07
CA SER A 189 -24.16 -14.77 11.33
C SER A 189 -23.24 -14.00 10.39
N ARG A 190 -21.95 -13.89 10.71
CA ARG A 190 -20.94 -13.20 9.87
C ARG A 190 -20.80 -13.82 8.49
N PHE A 191 -21.02 -15.14 8.36
CA PHE A 191 -20.92 -15.88 7.09
C PHE A 191 -22.18 -15.77 6.22
N LYS A 192 -23.26 -15.20 6.78
CA LYS A 192 -24.58 -15.12 6.12
C LYS A 192 -24.97 -13.69 5.76
N ASP A 193 -24.10 -12.72 5.98
CA ASP A 193 -24.41 -11.33 5.66
C ASP A 193 -24.29 -11.07 4.15
N LEU A 194 -25.42 -10.97 3.47
CA LEU A 194 -25.50 -10.72 2.01
C LEU A 194 -24.99 -9.34 1.60
N ILE A 195 -24.91 -8.41 2.54
CA ILE A 195 -24.61 -7.00 2.24
C ILE A 195 -23.12 -6.68 2.35
N LEU A 196 -22.31 -7.59 2.83
CA LEU A 196 -20.88 -7.39 3.05
C LEU A 196 -20.59 -6.20 3.98
N ARG A 197 -21.25 -6.13 5.14
CA ARG A 197 -20.98 -5.12 6.17
C ARG A 197 -19.68 -5.40 6.91
N SER A 198 -19.27 -4.45 7.71
CA SER A 198 -18.10 -4.61 8.59
C SER A 198 -18.23 -5.85 9.47
N GLY A 199 -17.19 -6.69 9.48
CA GLY A 199 -17.19 -7.98 10.17
C GLY A 199 -17.77 -9.14 9.36
N ALA A 200 -18.29 -8.95 8.14
CA ALA A 200 -18.70 -10.05 7.27
C ALA A 200 -17.52 -10.96 6.90
N ILE A 201 -17.80 -12.25 6.72
CA ILE A 201 -16.82 -13.25 6.29
C ILE A 201 -17.38 -13.98 5.08
N ARG A 202 -16.53 -14.28 4.12
CA ARG A 202 -16.83 -15.17 2.99
C ARG A 202 -15.96 -16.39 3.03
N ASP A 203 -16.61 -17.55 3.18
CA ASP A 203 -15.96 -18.84 3.08
C ASP A 203 -15.92 -19.26 1.60
N CYS A 204 -14.71 -19.43 1.09
CA CYS A 204 -14.42 -19.85 -0.28
C CYS A 204 -13.73 -21.23 -0.28
N GLY A 205 -13.94 -22.05 0.71
CA GLY A 205 -13.33 -23.37 0.87
C GLY A 205 -11.95 -23.30 1.54
N THR A 206 -10.88 -23.42 0.76
CA THR A 206 -9.49 -23.29 1.28
C THR A 206 -9.08 -21.83 1.50
N HIS A 207 -9.95 -20.89 1.16
CA HIS A 207 -9.73 -19.45 1.21
C HIS A 207 -10.86 -18.78 1.99
N ILE A 208 -10.55 -17.71 2.67
CA ILE A 208 -11.52 -16.96 3.48
C ILE A 208 -11.27 -15.46 3.34
N ALA A 209 -12.34 -14.69 3.15
CA ALA A 209 -12.28 -13.24 3.08
C ALA A 209 -12.92 -12.61 4.32
N PHE A 210 -12.20 -11.69 4.95
CA PHE A 210 -12.64 -10.90 6.10
C PHE A 210 -12.82 -9.45 5.66
N VAL A 211 -13.95 -8.85 5.98
CA VAL A 211 -14.29 -7.50 5.56
C VAL A 211 -14.47 -6.57 6.74
N TYR A 212 -13.84 -5.43 6.68
CA TYR A 212 -13.92 -4.38 7.68
C TYR A 212 -14.23 -3.05 6.99
N LYS A 213 -15.29 -2.39 7.40
CA LYS A 213 -15.79 -1.17 6.79
C LYS A 213 -16.18 -0.14 7.84
N ASN A 214 -16.10 1.12 7.48
CA ASN A 214 -16.69 2.22 8.23
C ASN A 214 -17.27 3.25 7.27
N ALA A 215 -18.38 3.83 7.63
CA ALA A 215 -19.05 4.91 6.90
C ALA A 215 -19.36 6.02 7.91
N ALA A 216 -18.48 7.02 7.99
CA ALA A 216 -18.65 8.20 8.81
C ALA A 216 -18.95 9.36 7.87
N GLU A 217 -20.16 9.91 7.86
CA GLU A 217 -20.61 10.94 6.91
C GLU A 217 -19.64 12.10 6.74
N ILE A 218 -18.95 12.55 7.77
CA ILE A 218 -17.85 13.53 7.72
C ILE A 218 -16.99 13.28 8.97
N GLY A 219 -15.91 12.50 8.81
CA GLY A 219 -14.94 12.24 9.86
C GLY A 219 -13.70 13.14 9.76
N ASP A 220 -12.95 13.22 10.83
CA ASP A 220 -11.58 13.73 10.80
C ASP A 220 -10.66 12.73 10.07
N LEU A 221 -9.53 13.22 9.54
CA LEU A 221 -8.53 12.35 8.92
C LEU A 221 -8.04 11.31 9.92
N GLY A 222 -8.08 10.04 9.52
CA GLY A 222 -7.68 8.88 10.33
C GLY A 222 -8.82 8.23 11.11
N ASP A 223 -10.05 8.77 11.10
CA ASP A 223 -11.17 8.18 11.87
C ASP A 223 -11.63 6.84 11.28
N ASN A 224 -11.74 6.73 9.96
CA ASN A 224 -12.11 5.48 9.32
C ASN A 224 -11.05 4.39 9.56
N SER A 225 -9.77 4.71 9.36
CA SER A 225 -8.68 3.76 9.55
C SER A 225 -8.55 3.30 11.01
N LYS A 226 -8.82 4.17 12.01
CA LYS A 226 -8.87 3.80 13.44
C LYS A 226 -9.97 2.77 13.75
N VAL A 227 -11.18 2.99 13.21
CA VAL A 227 -12.32 2.08 13.43
C VAL A 227 -12.04 0.71 12.79
N ILE A 228 -11.54 0.70 11.55
CA ILE A 228 -11.17 -0.51 10.83
C ILE A 228 -10.07 -1.27 11.57
N ARG A 229 -9.00 -0.58 12.00
CA ARG A 229 -7.91 -1.17 12.81
C ARG A 229 -8.46 -1.83 14.09
N ALA A 230 -9.33 -1.14 14.80
CA ALA A 230 -9.92 -1.67 16.03
C ALA A 230 -10.80 -2.91 15.77
N ALA A 231 -11.48 -2.99 14.64
CA ALA A 231 -12.26 -4.16 14.24
C ALA A 231 -11.34 -5.35 13.91
N ILE A 232 -10.30 -5.15 13.12
CA ILE A 232 -9.28 -6.15 12.76
C ILE A 232 -8.62 -6.71 14.03
N ARG A 233 -8.18 -5.82 14.94
CA ARG A 233 -7.52 -6.20 16.20
C ARG A 233 -8.37 -7.13 17.07
N ARG A 234 -9.69 -6.98 17.04
CA ARG A 234 -10.63 -7.78 17.84
C ARG A 234 -11.02 -9.11 17.18
N ASP A 235 -10.67 -9.31 15.91
CA ASP A 235 -11.12 -10.47 15.16
C ASP A 235 -10.25 -11.70 15.45
N GLU A 236 -10.78 -12.57 16.32
CA GLU A 236 -10.10 -13.82 16.72
C GLU A 236 -10.05 -14.83 15.57
N VAL A 237 -11.07 -14.86 14.71
CA VAL A 237 -11.11 -15.78 13.56
C VAL A 237 -10.06 -15.41 12.52
N LEU A 238 -9.88 -14.11 12.22
CA LEU A 238 -8.78 -13.64 11.37
C LEU A 238 -7.43 -14.03 11.97
N ARG A 239 -7.26 -13.79 13.29
CA ARG A 239 -6.01 -14.09 13.97
C ARG A 239 -5.66 -15.57 13.88
N GLU A 240 -6.64 -16.46 14.05
CA GLU A 240 -6.48 -17.91 13.90
C GLU A 240 -6.18 -18.30 12.45
N ALA A 241 -6.82 -17.66 11.46
CA ALA A 241 -6.57 -17.91 10.05
C ALA A 241 -5.12 -17.62 9.62
N LEU A 242 -4.49 -16.62 10.25
CA LEU A 242 -3.10 -16.22 9.96
C LEU A 242 -2.05 -17.17 10.58
N LEU A 243 -2.42 -18.10 11.46
CA LEU A 243 -1.46 -19.01 12.10
C LEU A 243 -0.97 -20.14 11.19
N SER A 244 -1.64 -20.39 10.08
CA SER A 244 -1.21 -21.43 9.14
C SER A 244 0.12 -21.06 8.51
N PRO A 245 1.16 -21.91 8.57
CA PRO A 245 2.45 -21.64 7.90
C PRO A 245 2.33 -21.61 6.38
N GLU A 246 1.23 -22.13 5.83
CA GLU A 246 0.92 -22.13 4.41
C GLU A 246 0.06 -20.91 4.00
N SER A 247 -0.39 -20.10 4.97
CA SER A 247 -1.27 -18.97 4.67
C SER A 247 -0.58 -17.92 3.83
N THR A 248 -1.31 -17.38 2.86
CA THR A 248 -0.94 -16.19 2.10
C THR A 248 -2.05 -15.17 2.20
N VAL A 249 -1.67 -13.90 2.23
CA VAL A 249 -2.62 -12.80 2.45
C VAL A 249 -2.57 -11.81 1.31
N THR A 250 -3.73 -11.60 0.68
CA THR A 250 -3.98 -10.48 -0.23
C THR A 250 -4.89 -9.48 0.47
N VAL A 251 -4.57 -8.20 0.37
CA VAL A 251 -5.39 -7.13 0.95
C VAL A 251 -5.89 -6.22 -0.15
N LEU A 252 -7.18 -5.89 -0.12
CA LEU A 252 -7.81 -4.92 -1.00
C LEU A 252 -8.50 -3.86 -0.15
N GLY A 253 -8.21 -2.60 -0.36
CA GLY A 253 -8.76 -1.51 0.44
C GLY A 253 -9.13 -0.30 -0.40
N HIS A 254 -9.98 0.55 0.17
CA HIS A 254 -10.50 1.72 -0.50
C HIS A 254 -10.92 2.82 0.46
N THR A 255 -10.68 4.07 0.08
CA THR A 255 -11.31 5.26 0.67
C THR A 255 -12.24 5.89 -0.34
N ARG A 256 -13.48 6.15 0.06
CA ARG A 256 -14.53 6.55 -0.85
C ARG A 256 -14.92 8.02 -0.67
N TRP A 257 -15.03 8.71 -1.79
CA TRP A 257 -15.82 9.92 -1.96
C TRP A 257 -17.05 9.51 -2.78
N ALA A 258 -18.24 9.50 -2.17
CA ALA A 258 -19.44 8.97 -2.79
C ALA A 258 -19.92 9.88 -3.93
N SER A 259 -19.79 9.42 -5.18
CA SER A 259 -20.40 10.01 -6.37
C SER A 259 -21.73 9.34 -6.70
N VAL A 260 -21.77 8.01 -6.63
CA VAL A 260 -22.96 7.18 -6.91
C VAL A 260 -23.30 6.36 -5.68
N GLY A 261 -24.57 6.34 -5.26
CA GLY A 261 -25.07 5.61 -4.11
C GLY A 261 -24.91 6.35 -2.78
N VAL A 262 -25.62 5.86 -1.76
CA VAL A 262 -25.65 6.47 -0.43
C VAL A 262 -24.37 6.17 0.36
N ILE A 263 -24.03 7.03 1.33
CA ILE A 263 -22.94 6.80 2.26
C ILE A 263 -23.43 5.77 3.30
N SER A 264 -22.90 4.55 3.22
CA SER A 264 -23.19 3.46 4.14
C SER A 264 -22.14 2.36 4.02
N GLU A 265 -22.07 1.46 5.01
CA GLU A 265 -21.18 0.28 4.94
C GLU A 265 -21.50 -0.63 3.75
N ALA A 266 -22.79 -0.74 3.36
CA ALA A 266 -23.22 -1.53 2.18
C ALA A 266 -22.59 -1.02 0.88
N ASN A 267 -22.37 0.29 0.79
CA ASN A 267 -21.80 0.97 -0.38
C ASN A 267 -20.33 1.34 -0.24
N ALA A 268 -19.70 1.10 0.92
CA ALA A 268 -18.28 1.21 1.08
C ALA A 268 -17.58 0.05 0.33
N HIS A 269 -16.50 0.37 -0.40
CA HIS A 269 -15.71 -0.67 -1.06
C HIS A 269 -14.72 -1.29 -0.06
N PRO A 270 -14.29 -2.55 -0.29
CA PRO A 270 -14.59 -3.46 -1.41
C PRO A 270 -16.04 -3.93 -1.44
N VAL A 271 -16.53 -4.29 -2.63
CA VAL A 271 -17.81 -4.96 -2.87
C VAL A 271 -17.56 -6.34 -3.46
N ASP A 272 -18.46 -7.30 -3.19
CA ASP A 272 -18.30 -8.69 -3.63
C ASP A 272 -19.25 -9.09 -4.76
N SER A 273 -19.06 -10.30 -5.31
CA SER A 273 -19.89 -10.87 -6.36
C SER A 273 -21.23 -11.42 -5.87
N GLN A 274 -21.48 -11.50 -4.55
CA GLN A 274 -22.64 -12.18 -4.03
C GLN A 274 -23.95 -11.48 -4.41
N GLU A 275 -24.89 -12.25 -4.97
CA GLU A 275 -26.23 -11.82 -5.34
C GLU A 275 -27.27 -12.49 -4.42
N ALA A 276 -28.51 -11.93 -4.33
CA ALA A 276 -29.52 -12.44 -3.41
C ALA A 276 -30.01 -13.87 -3.76
N THR A 277 -30.00 -14.23 -5.05
CA THR A 277 -30.57 -15.51 -5.55
C THR A 277 -29.55 -16.46 -6.18
N HIS A 278 -28.30 -16.03 -6.39
CA HIS A 278 -27.24 -16.84 -7.00
C HIS A 278 -26.16 -17.16 -5.95
N GLY A 279 -25.80 -18.44 -5.77
CA GLY A 279 -24.95 -18.88 -4.67
C GLY A 279 -23.77 -19.79 -5.01
N ASP A 280 -23.63 -20.25 -6.24
CA ASP A 280 -22.60 -21.23 -6.63
C ASP A 280 -21.47 -20.65 -7.49
N GLU A 281 -21.39 -19.33 -7.60
CA GLU A 281 -20.40 -18.65 -8.43
C GLU A 281 -19.11 -18.38 -7.66
N GLN A 282 -18.00 -18.25 -8.39
CA GLN A 282 -16.69 -17.94 -7.78
C GLN A 282 -16.74 -16.59 -7.07
N TYR A 283 -16.23 -16.57 -5.85
CA TYR A 283 -16.11 -15.32 -5.09
C TYR A 283 -15.15 -14.36 -5.77
N VAL A 284 -15.62 -13.16 -6.02
CA VAL A 284 -14.85 -12.03 -6.56
C VAL A 284 -15.12 -10.81 -5.70
N SER A 285 -14.09 -10.02 -5.42
CA SER A 285 -14.22 -8.70 -4.82
C SER A 285 -13.55 -7.62 -5.67
N ALA A 286 -14.05 -6.39 -5.57
CA ALA A 286 -13.54 -5.27 -6.33
C ALA A 286 -13.67 -3.94 -5.61
N VAL A 287 -12.79 -3.00 -5.99
CA VAL A 287 -12.84 -1.58 -5.64
C VAL A 287 -12.80 -0.73 -6.91
N LEU A 288 -13.40 0.45 -6.85
CA LEU A 288 -13.54 1.37 -7.98
C LEU A 288 -13.21 2.80 -7.57
N ASN A 289 -12.32 3.45 -8.32
CA ASN A 289 -12.23 4.90 -8.41
C ASN A 289 -12.83 5.34 -9.76
N GLY A 290 -13.57 6.42 -9.77
CA GLY A 290 -14.33 6.85 -10.94
C GLY A 290 -15.74 6.29 -10.97
N ASP A 291 -16.36 6.25 -12.13
CA ASP A 291 -17.76 5.86 -12.30
C ASP A 291 -17.91 4.90 -13.50
N ILE A 292 -18.88 3.98 -13.41
CA ILE A 292 -19.32 3.12 -14.50
C ILE A 292 -20.65 3.68 -15.02
N ASP A 293 -20.60 4.49 -16.08
CA ASP A 293 -21.75 5.26 -16.56
C ASP A 293 -22.93 4.39 -17.00
N ASN A 294 -22.65 3.19 -17.54
CA ASN A 294 -23.67 2.26 -18.03
C ASN A 294 -24.05 1.14 -17.04
N TYR A 295 -23.78 1.31 -15.72
CA TYR A 295 -23.99 0.25 -14.72
C TYR A 295 -25.47 -0.20 -14.63
N MET A 296 -26.44 0.70 -14.84
CA MET A 296 -27.85 0.36 -14.81
C MET A 296 -28.23 -0.55 -15.98
N ASP A 297 -27.78 -0.23 -17.20
CA ASP A 297 -28.00 -1.04 -18.39
C ASP A 297 -27.38 -2.43 -18.25
N LEU A 298 -26.15 -2.50 -17.69
CA LEU A 298 -25.49 -3.76 -17.42
C LEU A 298 -26.23 -4.60 -16.38
N THR A 299 -26.76 -3.97 -15.33
CA THR A 299 -27.57 -4.63 -14.29
C THR A 299 -28.83 -5.24 -14.90
N GLU A 300 -29.55 -4.49 -15.74
CA GLU A 300 -30.78 -4.96 -16.40
C GLU A 300 -30.48 -6.06 -17.42
N LEU A 301 -29.49 -5.86 -18.28
CA LEU A 301 -29.10 -6.81 -19.33
C LEU A 301 -28.69 -8.16 -18.77
N ALA A 302 -27.85 -8.13 -17.72
CA ALA A 302 -27.38 -9.33 -17.04
C ALA A 302 -28.37 -9.87 -15.99
N LYS A 303 -29.45 -9.15 -15.70
CA LYS A 303 -30.44 -9.49 -14.65
C LYS A 303 -29.76 -9.76 -13.32
N LEU A 304 -28.92 -8.85 -12.88
CA LEU A 304 -28.24 -8.96 -11.58
C LEU A 304 -29.25 -8.77 -10.44
N ASP A 305 -29.22 -9.67 -9.48
CA ASP A 305 -30.08 -9.63 -8.28
C ASP A 305 -29.34 -8.97 -7.11
N ILE A 306 -29.14 -7.65 -7.23
CA ILE A 306 -28.41 -6.85 -6.25
C ILE A 306 -29.35 -6.45 -5.11
N PRO A 307 -28.97 -6.68 -3.82
CA PRO A 307 -29.74 -6.19 -2.67
C PRO A 307 -29.97 -4.68 -2.75
N ALA A 308 -31.19 -4.23 -2.40
CA ALA A 308 -31.63 -2.84 -2.56
C ALA A 308 -30.80 -1.81 -1.75
N GLU A 309 -30.11 -2.25 -0.70
CA GLU A 309 -29.22 -1.44 0.11
C GLU A 309 -27.91 -1.10 -0.61
N ILE A 310 -27.53 -1.90 -1.62
CA ILE A 310 -26.32 -1.70 -2.41
C ILE A 310 -26.69 -0.87 -3.64
N THR A 311 -26.31 0.39 -3.63
CA THR A 311 -26.67 1.36 -4.68
C THR A 311 -25.43 1.92 -5.41
N THR A 312 -24.23 1.44 -5.07
CA THR A 312 -22.98 1.80 -5.75
C THR A 312 -22.89 1.09 -7.11
N ASP A 313 -22.45 1.80 -8.12
CA ASP A 313 -22.14 1.28 -9.45
C ASP A 313 -21.05 0.22 -9.45
N ALA A 314 -20.10 0.29 -8.51
CA ALA A 314 -19.02 -0.68 -8.36
C ALA A 314 -19.50 -2.14 -8.20
N LYS A 315 -20.75 -2.37 -7.75
CA LYS A 315 -21.28 -3.73 -7.52
C LYS A 315 -21.38 -4.56 -8.80
N VAL A 316 -21.54 -3.93 -9.97
CA VAL A 316 -21.59 -4.66 -11.24
C VAL A 316 -20.23 -5.31 -11.59
N ILE A 317 -19.12 -4.79 -11.07
CA ILE A 317 -17.76 -5.29 -11.38
C ILE A 317 -17.62 -6.75 -10.93
N PRO A 318 -17.64 -7.07 -9.61
CA PRO A 318 -17.43 -8.42 -9.16
C PRO A 318 -18.55 -9.37 -9.59
N ALA A 319 -19.81 -8.90 -9.66
CA ALA A 319 -20.93 -9.73 -10.10
C ALA A 319 -20.77 -10.22 -11.54
N LEU A 320 -20.38 -9.33 -12.46
CA LEU A 320 -20.19 -9.71 -13.88
C LEU A 320 -18.91 -10.54 -14.08
N ILE A 321 -17.81 -10.23 -13.38
CA ILE A 321 -16.57 -11.02 -13.46
C ILE A 321 -16.87 -12.45 -12.98
N SER A 322 -17.53 -12.63 -11.84
CA SER A 322 -17.87 -13.93 -11.29
C SER A 322 -18.66 -14.79 -12.28
N ARG A 323 -19.63 -14.21 -12.96
CA ARG A 323 -20.43 -14.91 -14.01
C ARG A 323 -19.63 -15.27 -15.26
N GLN A 324 -18.55 -14.54 -15.57
CA GLN A 324 -17.65 -14.85 -16.68
C GLN A 324 -16.62 -15.94 -16.32
N LEU A 325 -16.33 -16.14 -15.03
CA LEU A 325 -15.39 -17.16 -14.58
C LEU A 325 -15.96 -18.57 -14.80
N THR A 326 -15.48 -19.24 -15.83
CA THR A 326 -15.87 -20.61 -16.15
C THR A 326 -14.62 -21.47 -16.27
N SER A 327 -14.78 -22.79 -16.28
CA SER A 327 -13.65 -23.72 -16.45
C SER A 327 -12.90 -23.61 -17.79
N THR A 328 -13.46 -22.89 -18.76
CA THR A 328 -12.91 -22.74 -20.12
C THR A 328 -12.34 -21.36 -20.40
N VAL A 329 -12.58 -20.39 -19.55
CA VAL A 329 -12.11 -19.00 -19.71
C VAL A 329 -11.06 -18.73 -18.65
N SER A 330 -9.91 -18.15 -19.06
CA SER A 330 -8.88 -17.75 -18.10
C SER A 330 -9.37 -16.57 -17.25
N ASP A 331 -8.84 -16.46 -16.05
CA ASP A 331 -9.13 -15.37 -15.12
C ASP A 331 -8.89 -13.97 -15.75
N LEU A 332 -7.73 -13.78 -16.39
CA LEU A 332 -7.39 -12.54 -17.07
C LEU A 332 -8.40 -12.21 -18.19
N GLU A 333 -8.82 -13.21 -18.96
CA GLU A 333 -9.78 -13.00 -20.05
C GLU A 333 -11.19 -12.72 -19.52
N ALA A 334 -11.63 -13.39 -18.44
CA ALA A 334 -12.90 -13.09 -17.79
C ALA A 334 -12.93 -11.65 -17.27
N PHE A 335 -11.84 -11.22 -16.64
CA PHE A 335 -11.68 -9.83 -16.18
C PHE A 335 -11.68 -8.86 -17.36
N ARG A 336 -10.82 -9.07 -18.39
CA ARG A 336 -10.73 -8.23 -19.58
C ARG A 336 -12.07 -8.09 -20.31
N ALA A 337 -12.71 -9.23 -20.60
CA ALA A 337 -14.00 -9.23 -21.30
C ALA A 337 -15.06 -8.42 -20.54
N THR A 338 -15.09 -8.55 -19.20
CA THR A 338 -16.02 -7.80 -18.34
C THR A 338 -15.73 -6.30 -18.38
N VAL A 339 -14.50 -5.88 -18.04
CA VAL A 339 -14.18 -4.44 -17.94
C VAL A 339 -14.22 -3.74 -19.30
N SER A 340 -14.13 -4.49 -20.40
CA SER A 340 -14.30 -3.96 -21.75
C SER A 340 -15.73 -3.51 -22.06
N THR A 341 -16.72 -4.01 -21.33
CA THR A 341 -18.13 -3.60 -21.47
C THR A 341 -18.49 -2.32 -20.71
N PHE A 342 -17.62 -1.87 -19.82
CA PHE A 342 -17.89 -0.68 -19.00
C PHE A 342 -17.64 0.60 -19.78
N GLU A 343 -18.46 1.62 -19.53
CA GLU A 343 -18.31 2.97 -20.05
C GLU A 343 -17.97 3.92 -18.89
N GLY A 344 -17.18 4.96 -19.16
CA GLY A 344 -16.73 5.92 -18.17
C GLY A 344 -15.22 5.95 -17.98
N SER A 345 -14.78 6.75 -16.99
CA SER A 345 -13.37 6.84 -16.57
C SER A 345 -13.21 6.11 -15.23
N MET A 346 -12.37 5.07 -15.22
CA MET A 346 -12.31 4.16 -14.10
C MET A 346 -10.91 3.62 -13.83
N ALA A 347 -10.62 3.44 -12.54
CA ALA A 347 -9.54 2.60 -12.04
C ALA A 347 -10.13 1.51 -11.14
N ILE A 348 -9.84 0.27 -11.45
CA ILE A 348 -10.39 -0.93 -10.79
C ILE A 348 -9.24 -1.77 -10.27
N ALA A 349 -9.37 -2.28 -9.03
CA ALA A 349 -8.61 -3.42 -8.55
C ALA A 349 -9.58 -4.51 -8.12
N SER A 350 -9.28 -5.76 -8.50
CA SER A 350 -10.15 -6.92 -8.27
C SER A 350 -9.33 -8.14 -7.90
N HIS A 351 -9.86 -8.91 -6.96
CA HIS A 351 -9.32 -10.18 -6.51
C HIS A 351 -10.39 -11.26 -6.59
N ASN A 352 -10.01 -12.51 -6.87
CA ASN A 352 -10.96 -13.62 -6.91
C ASN A 352 -10.40 -14.89 -6.24
N ALA A 353 -11.30 -15.71 -5.71
CA ALA A 353 -10.96 -16.94 -5.02
C ALA A 353 -10.44 -18.07 -5.93
N ALA A 354 -10.70 -18.00 -7.25
CA ALA A 354 -10.19 -18.99 -8.19
C ALA A 354 -8.68 -18.89 -8.40
N GLN A 355 -8.13 -17.67 -8.22
CA GLN A 355 -6.70 -17.37 -8.36
C GLN A 355 -6.21 -16.52 -7.18
N PRO A 356 -6.12 -17.07 -5.96
CA PRO A 356 -5.87 -16.32 -4.74
C PRO A 356 -4.50 -15.61 -4.71
N HIS A 357 -3.58 -16.03 -5.57
CA HIS A 357 -2.24 -15.47 -5.74
C HIS A 357 -2.14 -14.42 -6.85
N LYS A 358 -3.28 -14.01 -7.42
CA LYS A 358 -3.33 -12.99 -8.48
C LYS A 358 -4.20 -11.81 -8.11
N LEU A 359 -3.83 -10.65 -8.63
CA LEU A 359 -4.59 -9.41 -8.51
C LEU A 359 -4.74 -8.78 -9.90
N SER A 360 -5.95 -8.41 -10.27
CA SER A 360 -6.26 -7.80 -11.57
C SER A 360 -6.55 -6.31 -11.40
N LEU A 361 -5.98 -5.50 -12.28
CA LEU A 361 -6.10 -4.05 -12.31
C LEU A 361 -6.58 -3.60 -13.67
N ALA A 362 -7.44 -2.60 -13.73
CA ALA A 362 -7.83 -1.97 -15.00
C ALA A 362 -7.84 -0.44 -14.84
N LEU A 363 -7.33 0.25 -15.84
CA LEU A 363 -7.33 1.71 -15.91
C LEU A 363 -7.78 2.15 -17.31
N ARG A 364 -8.82 3.00 -17.37
CA ARG A 364 -9.33 3.60 -18.61
C ARG A 364 -9.72 5.05 -18.38
N GLY A 365 -9.41 5.90 -19.35
CA GLY A 365 -9.75 7.32 -19.34
C GLY A 365 -8.81 8.17 -18.52
N SER A 366 -9.10 9.47 -18.48
CA SER A 366 -8.32 10.47 -17.75
C SER A 366 -8.85 10.70 -16.33
N GLY A 367 -8.04 11.30 -15.48
CA GLY A 367 -8.44 11.71 -14.13
C GLY A 367 -8.30 10.62 -13.06
N GLN A 368 -7.97 9.38 -13.43
CA GLN A 368 -7.64 8.30 -12.52
C GLN A 368 -6.19 7.86 -12.70
N ALA A 369 -5.61 7.25 -11.69
CA ALA A 369 -4.25 6.69 -11.75
C ALA A 369 -4.17 5.39 -10.93
N ILE A 370 -3.26 4.52 -11.31
CA ILE A 370 -2.82 3.35 -10.54
C ILE A 370 -1.31 3.28 -10.63
N TYR A 371 -0.68 3.14 -9.47
CA TYR A 371 0.75 2.90 -9.30
C TYR A 371 0.95 1.49 -8.75
N VAL A 372 1.83 0.72 -9.37
CA VAL A 372 2.23 -0.61 -8.94
C VAL A 372 3.64 -0.53 -8.38
N GLY A 373 3.77 -0.45 -7.07
CA GLY A 373 5.04 -0.42 -6.36
C GLY A 373 5.70 -1.80 -6.36
N LEU A 374 6.99 -1.80 -6.68
CA LEU A 374 7.86 -2.97 -6.68
C LEU A 374 8.56 -3.05 -5.32
N ALA A 375 7.90 -3.67 -4.35
CA ALA A 375 8.43 -3.84 -3.00
C ALA A 375 9.09 -5.21 -2.84
N ASP A 376 9.88 -5.38 -1.76
CA ASP A 376 10.48 -6.67 -1.45
C ASP A 376 9.43 -7.77 -1.33
N ASN A 377 9.53 -8.77 -2.20
CA ASN A 377 8.60 -9.90 -2.30
C ASN A 377 7.10 -9.50 -2.22
N SER A 378 6.75 -8.31 -2.73
CA SER A 378 5.36 -7.84 -2.75
C SER A 378 5.11 -6.76 -3.81
N TYR A 379 3.86 -6.71 -4.29
CA TYR A 379 3.32 -5.54 -4.99
C TYR A 379 2.47 -4.74 -4.04
N VAL A 380 2.73 -3.43 -3.97
CA VAL A 380 1.87 -2.47 -3.28
C VAL A 380 1.23 -1.58 -4.33
N VAL A 381 -0.06 -1.73 -4.52
CA VAL A 381 -0.84 -0.99 -5.53
C VAL A 381 -1.55 0.15 -4.85
N ALA A 382 -1.45 1.36 -5.38
CA ALA A 382 -2.23 2.50 -4.90
C ALA A 382 -2.64 3.44 -6.03
N SER A 383 -3.71 4.19 -5.81
CA SER A 383 -4.13 5.23 -6.76
C SER A 383 -3.32 6.52 -6.68
N GLU A 384 -2.42 6.62 -5.70
CA GLU A 384 -1.51 7.76 -5.49
C GLU A 384 -0.14 7.26 -5.01
N PRO A 385 0.97 7.96 -5.35
CA PRO A 385 2.30 7.56 -4.93
C PRO A 385 2.46 7.43 -3.41
N TYR A 386 1.79 8.30 -2.62
CA TYR A 386 1.91 8.26 -1.15
C TYR A 386 1.33 6.99 -0.51
N GLY A 387 0.53 6.22 -1.23
CA GLY A 387 0.12 4.89 -0.79
C GLY A 387 1.18 3.82 -0.98
N VAL A 388 2.23 4.09 -1.80
CA VAL A 388 3.26 3.12 -2.20
C VAL A 388 4.59 3.37 -1.49
N ILE A 389 5.01 4.63 -1.31
CA ILE A 389 6.37 5.04 -0.98
C ILE A 389 6.92 4.53 0.36
N GLU A 390 6.08 4.13 1.32
CA GLU A 390 6.53 3.53 2.58
C GLU A 390 7.19 2.16 2.36
N ASN A 391 6.72 1.42 1.34
CA ASN A 391 7.12 0.03 1.12
C ASN A 391 7.93 -0.17 -0.17
N ALA A 392 7.81 0.73 -1.14
CA ALA A 392 8.53 0.66 -2.42
C ALA A 392 9.00 2.04 -2.86
N SER A 393 10.28 2.15 -3.21
CA SER A 393 10.88 3.34 -3.81
C SER A 393 10.74 3.37 -5.34
N GLU A 394 10.34 2.26 -5.94
CA GLU A 394 10.19 2.08 -7.38
C GLU A 394 8.78 1.62 -7.71
N TRP A 395 8.21 2.12 -8.79
CA TRP A 395 6.89 1.74 -9.28
C TRP A 395 6.75 1.86 -10.77
N ILE A 396 5.69 1.22 -11.28
CA ILE A 396 5.17 1.41 -12.62
C ILE A 396 3.85 2.17 -12.50
N ARG A 397 3.65 3.17 -13.34
CA ARG A 397 2.38 3.89 -13.46
C ARG A 397 1.59 3.36 -14.65
N MET A 398 0.34 2.99 -14.41
CA MET A 398 -0.59 2.68 -15.51
C MET A 398 -1.02 3.95 -16.24
N ASP A 399 -1.32 3.81 -17.54
CA ASP A 399 -1.81 4.88 -18.40
C ASP A 399 -3.19 4.52 -18.97
N GLY A 400 -4.23 5.27 -18.56
CA GLY A 400 -5.61 5.04 -18.95
C GLY A 400 -5.97 5.55 -20.34
N GLU A 401 -5.10 6.34 -20.96
CA GLU A 401 -5.34 6.96 -22.28
C GLU A 401 -4.40 6.38 -23.36
N LYS A 402 -3.42 5.58 -22.99
CA LYS A 402 -2.47 4.98 -23.94
C LYS A 402 -3.21 4.05 -24.92
N PRO A 403 -3.13 4.29 -26.24
CA PRO A 403 -3.74 3.39 -27.22
C PRO A 403 -2.98 2.07 -27.29
N ALA A 404 -3.68 0.98 -27.60
CA ALA A 404 -3.10 -0.35 -27.82
C ALA A 404 -2.08 -0.36 -28.96
N ASP A 405 -2.38 0.38 -30.03
CA ASP A 405 -1.50 0.60 -31.16
C ASP A 405 -1.23 2.10 -31.28
N PRO A 406 0.02 2.58 -31.03
CA PRO A 406 0.37 3.98 -31.12
C PRO A 406 0.17 4.59 -32.54
N ASP A 407 0.25 3.77 -33.58
CA ASP A 407 0.05 4.17 -34.96
C ASP A 407 -1.42 4.22 -35.36
N ASN A 408 -2.31 3.67 -34.52
CA ASN A 408 -3.76 3.66 -34.74
C ASN A 408 -4.50 4.33 -33.55
N PRO A 409 -4.79 5.64 -33.63
CA PRO A 409 -5.44 6.38 -32.54
C PRO A 409 -6.91 5.96 -32.29
N ILE A 410 -7.46 5.08 -33.12
CA ILE A 410 -8.82 4.50 -32.96
C ILE A 410 -8.75 3.16 -32.20
N SER A 411 -7.53 2.63 -31.93
CA SER A 411 -7.36 1.41 -31.14
C SER A 411 -7.87 1.60 -29.72
N SER A 412 -8.17 0.50 -29.02
CA SER A 412 -8.62 0.57 -27.63
C SER A 412 -7.60 1.33 -26.77
N ALA A 413 -8.09 2.22 -25.90
CA ALA A 413 -7.25 2.96 -24.96
C ALA A 413 -7.39 2.40 -23.55
N GLY A 414 -6.33 2.56 -22.76
CA GLY A 414 -6.23 2.08 -21.38
C GLY A 414 -5.48 0.77 -21.25
N GLN A 415 -5.26 0.35 -20.02
CA GLN A 415 -4.42 -0.78 -19.68
C GLN A 415 -5.09 -1.69 -18.66
N ILE A 416 -4.85 -2.98 -18.80
CA ILE A 416 -5.20 -4.02 -17.85
C ILE A 416 -3.90 -4.69 -17.40
N ILE A 417 -3.73 -4.86 -16.09
CA ILE A 417 -2.59 -5.56 -15.49
C ILE A 417 -3.12 -6.72 -14.66
N GLN A 418 -2.45 -7.87 -14.75
CA GLN A 418 -2.55 -8.95 -13.79
C GLN A 418 -1.20 -9.12 -13.10
N LEU A 419 -1.21 -9.08 -11.77
CA LEU A 419 -0.06 -9.31 -10.91
C LEU A 419 -0.08 -10.75 -10.39
N ASP A 420 1.09 -11.40 -10.33
CA ASP A 420 1.26 -12.75 -9.83
C ASP A 420 2.19 -12.75 -8.60
N ALA A 421 1.70 -13.23 -7.46
CA ALA A 421 2.44 -13.32 -6.21
C ALA A 421 3.69 -14.23 -6.29
N ALA A 422 3.72 -15.16 -7.23
CA ALA A 422 4.89 -16.04 -7.42
C ALA A 422 6.15 -15.28 -7.86
N LYS A 423 5.99 -14.08 -8.39
CA LYS A 423 7.06 -13.16 -8.82
C LYS A 423 6.85 -11.76 -8.25
N ALA A 424 6.32 -11.70 -7.03
CA ALA A 424 5.98 -10.43 -6.41
C ALA A 424 7.21 -9.53 -6.22
N GLY A 425 7.09 -8.27 -6.63
CA GLY A 425 8.18 -7.31 -6.62
C GLY A 425 8.96 -7.20 -7.93
N ASP A 426 8.86 -8.20 -8.82
CA ASP A 426 9.58 -8.25 -10.09
C ASP A 426 8.68 -7.90 -11.28
N LEU A 427 9.28 -7.38 -12.37
CA LEU A 427 8.56 -7.13 -13.63
C LEU A 427 8.00 -8.41 -14.26
N GLU A 428 8.65 -9.55 -14.04
CA GLU A 428 8.24 -10.86 -14.57
C GLU A 428 6.87 -11.31 -14.04
N GLY A 429 6.44 -10.81 -12.87
CA GLY A 429 5.12 -11.09 -12.31
C GLY A 429 4.00 -10.18 -12.83
N ILE A 430 4.30 -9.29 -13.79
CA ILE A 430 3.36 -8.33 -14.34
C ILE A 430 2.99 -8.71 -15.77
N THR A 431 1.75 -9.12 -15.96
CA THR A 431 1.17 -9.28 -17.29
C THR A 431 0.33 -8.05 -17.62
N ARG A 432 0.67 -7.31 -18.68
CA ARG A 432 -0.06 -6.12 -19.12
C ARG A 432 -0.63 -6.31 -20.50
N ILE A 433 -1.92 -6.00 -20.67
CA ILE A 433 -2.65 -6.05 -21.92
C ILE A 433 -3.50 -4.80 -22.13
N ALA A 434 -3.86 -4.51 -23.36
CA ALA A 434 -4.89 -3.54 -23.68
C ALA A 434 -6.31 -4.14 -23.55
N TYR A 435 -7.34 -3.31 -23.64
CA TYR A 435 -8.73 -3.75 -23.54
C TYR A 435 -9.19 -4.64 -24.70
N ASP A 436 -8.52 -4.59 -25.86
CA ASP A 436 -8.75 -5.50 -26.99
C ASP A 436 -7.95 -6.81 -26.90
N GLY A 437 -7.13 -6.98 -25.87
CA GLY A 437 -6.30 -8.17 -25.63
C GLY A 437 -4.89 -8.06 -26.21
N THR A 438 -4.52 -6.96 -26.85
CA THR A 438 -3.14 -6.75 -27.33
C THR A 438 -2.17 -6.78 -26.14
N GLU A 439 -1.12 -7.58 -26.21
CA GLU A 439 -0.07 -7.61 -25.20
C GLU A 439 0.75 -6.31 -25.20
N LEU A 440 0.98 -5.76 -24.01
CA LEU A 440 1.75 -4.55 -23.78
C LEU A 440 2.90 -4.88 -22.81
N PRO A 441 4.02 -5.44 -23.25
CA PRO A 441 5.12 -5.78 -22.37
C PRO A 441 5.57 -4.60 -21.52
N VAL A 442 5.90 -4.86 -20.26
CA VAL A 442 6.44 -3.83 -19.35
C VAL A 442 7.96 -3.82 -19.50
N GLU A 443 8.52 -2.65 -19.75
CA GLU A 443 9.95 -2.48 -19.95
C GLU A 443 10.63 -1.85 -18.72
N GLN A 444 11.91 -2.18 -18.50
CA GLN A 444 12.71 -1.67 -17.39
C GLN A 444 12.76 -0.12 -17.32
N ASN A 445 12.72 0.54 -18.48
CA ASN A 445 12.74 2.01 -18.58
C ASN A 445 11.42 2.68 -18.17
N GLU A 446 10.36 1.92 -17.92
CA GLU A 446 9.07 2.41 -17.40
C GLU A 446 9.06 2.49 -15.86
N ILE A 447 10.07 1.91 -15.20
CA ILE A 447 10.22 2.00 -13.75
C ILE A 447 10.57 3.46 -13.40
N THR A 448 9.78 4.02 -12.51
CA THR A 448 10.03 5.34 -11.94
C THR A 448 10.51 5.18 -10.51
N THR A 449 11.64 5.81 -10.18
CA THR A 449 12.12 5.92 -8.79
C THR A 449 11.48 7.14 -8.15
N SER A 450 11.08 7.03 -6.89
CA SER A 450 10.45 8.12 -6.14
C SER A 450 11.45 9.21 -5.77
N ASP A 451 11.11 10.45 -6.08
CA ASP A 451 11.77 11.64 -5.53
C ASP A 451 11.12 12.11 -4.20
N ILE A 452 10.02 11.47 -3.79
CA ILE A 452 9.23 11.80 -2.60
C ILE A 452 9.42 10.69 -1.57
N THR A 453 9.59 11.06 -0.31
CA THR A 453 9.68 10.13 0.83
C THR A 453 8.48 10.28 1.76
N THR A 454 8.30 9.35 2.68
CA THR A 454 7.26 9.44 3.72
C THR A 454 7.44 10.67 4.60
N ARG A 455 8.66 11.16 4.79
CA ARG A 455 8.96 12.39 5.51
C ARG A 455 8.29 13.61 4.88
N ASP A 456 8.24 13.68 3.56
CA ASP A 456 7.66 14.82 2.83
C ASP A 456 6.14 14.89 2.99
N ILE A 457 5.50 13.75 3.21
CA ILE A 457 4.04 13.62 3.28
C ILE A 457 3.51 13.29 4.68
N ASP A 458 4.37 13.18 5.71
CA ASP A 458 3.90 12.94 7.08
C ASP A 458 3.30 14.22 7.66
N ARG A 459 2.06 14.11 8.12
CA ARG A 459 1.36 15.21 8.79
C ARG A 459 1.84 15.42 10.24
N GLY A 460 2.44 14.40 10.85
CA GLY A 460 2.79 14.39 12.26
C GLY A 460 1.57 14.62 13.14
N ASP A 461 1.73 15.37 14.22
CA ASP A 461 0.66 15.70 15.17
C ASP A 461 -0.18 16.92 14.73
N ALA A 462 0.11 17.49 13.55
CA ALA A 462 -0.66 18.64 13.06
C ALA A 462 -2.10 18.24 12.67
N PRO A 463 -3.12 19.04 12.99
CA PRO A 463 -4.51 18.73 12.63
C PRO A 463 -4.73 18.71 11.12
N HIS A 464 -3.96 19.50 10.37
CA HIS A 464 -4.00 19.59 8.90
C HIS A 464 -2.59 19.85 8.36
N PHE A 465 -2.36 19.52 7.07
CA PHE A 465 -1.08 19.77 6.39
C PHE A 465 -0.70 21.26 6.34
N LEU A 466 -1.67 22.16 6.08
CA LEU A 466 -1.41 23.59 5.96
C LEU A 466 -0.75 24.22 7.22
N PRO A 467 -1.22 23.98 8.46
CA PRO A 467 -0.51 24.46 9.65
C PRO A 467 0.90 23.88 9.79
N LYS A 468 1.11 22.61 9.44
CA LYS A 468 2.45 22.00 9.43
C LYS A 468 3.38 22.77 8.48
N GLU A 469 2.98 22.89 7.22
CA GLU A 469 3.77 23.57 6.18
C GLU A 469 4.09 25.03 6.54
N ILE A 470 3.13 25.77 7.11
CA ILE A 470 3.36 27.13 7.58
C ILE A 470 4.43 27.18 8.68
N HIS A 471 4.43 26.21 9.61
CA HIS A 471 5.41 26.15 10.68
C HIS A 471 6.81 25.74 10.19
N GLU A 472 6.88 24.89 9.20
CA GLU A 472 8.15 24.39 8.60
C GLU A 472 8.75 25.36 7.57
N ALA A 473 7.95 26.25 6.98
CA ALA A 473 8.39 27.17 5.94
C ALA A 473 9.62 28.03 6.31
N PRO A 474 9.73 28.63 7.53
CA PRO A 474 10.91 29.42 7.88
C PRO A 474 12.20 28.59 7.86
N GLU A 475 12.18 27.37 8.36
CA GLU A 475 13.35 26.49 8.39
C GLU A 475 13.68 25.99 6.98
N SER A 476 12.69 25.66 6.17
CA SER A 476 12.86 25.25 4.79
C SER A 476 13.50 26.35 3.95
N VAL A 477 13.04 27.61 4.09
CA VAL A 477 13.61 28.78 3.43
C VAL A 477 15.05 29.00 3.90
N HIS A 478 15.31 28.93 5.20
CA HIS A 478 16.66 29.07 5.76
C HIS A 478 17.63 28.02 5.14
N LYS A 479 17.24 26.75 5.12
CA LYS A 479 18.04 25.67 4.53
C LYS A 479 18.28 25.87 3.02
N THR A 480 17.28 26.35 2.28
CA THR A 480 17.37 26.63 0.83
C THR A 480 18.32 27.78 0.53
N LEU A 481 18.37 28.79 1.39
CA LEU A 481 19.23 29.96 1.23
C LEU A 481 20.64 29.78 1.81
N ARG A 482 20.89 28.69 2.54
CA ARG A 482 22.18 28.36 3.14
C ARG A 482 23.30 28.34 2.06
N GLY A 483 24.35 29.13 2.26
CA GLY A 483 25.46 29.28 1.31
C GLY A 483 25.17 30.12 0.06
N ARG A 484 23.91 30.55 -0.15
CA ARG A 484 23.53 31.43 -1.29
C ARG A 484 23.45 32.92 -0.91
N ILE A 485 23.38 33.22 0.38
CA ILE A 485 23.39 34.61 0.90
C ILE A 485 24.74 34.78 1.58
N ILE A 486 25.54 35.71 1.04
CA ILE A 486 26.80 36.18 1.65
C ILE A 486 26.46 37.51 2.32
N GLU A 487 26.64 37.63 3.65
CA GLU A 487 26.67 38.91 4.31
C GLU A 487 27.88 39.69 3.76
N VAL A 488 27.62 40.78 3.03
CA VAL A 488 28.66 41.72 2.62
C VAL A 488 28.76 42.74 3.72
N GLU A 489 29.90 42.73 4.47
CA GLU A 489 30.24 43.77 5.42
C GLU A 489 30.41 45.13 4.73
#